data_5da3a299992a657b077ddab7077004cb
#
_entry.id   5da3a299992a657b077ddab7077004cb
#
_cell.length_a   1.000
_cell.length_b   1.000
_cell.length_c   1.000
_cell.angle_alpha   90.00
_cell.angle_beta   90.00
_cell.angle_gamma   90.00
#
_symmetry.space_group_name_H-M   'P 1'
#
loop_
_entity.id
_entity.type
_entity.pdbx_description
1 polymer ?
#
loop_
_entity_poly.entity_id
_entity_poly.type
_entity_poly.pdbx_seq_one_letter_code
_entity_poly.pdbx_strand_id
1 'polypeptide(L)'
;LNAVLKGSLYCRPLGGIVTAEGRAAIAAIQAEVAQLPGAEVVAGDTDSVMFKLAGRTLAEAEAMGKKVAASVTAALRADGAHAMELAYEKTMLPSVFVAKKAYAYVCHAPGKLPAHVSMGLMSKKRGTAALFKDAFIDCERAYLLDPASFSAADVRRVHLLVLRDLEQSLATASPEAFAKPTPPKPEAAYAPHYHA
;
A
#
# COMPACT_ATOMS: atom_id res chain seq x y z
N LEU A 1 13.95 -2.58 16.05
CA LEU A 1 14.74 -2.41 17.29
C LEU A 1 16.19 -2.82 17.08
N ASN A 2 16.45 -3.95 16.39
CA ASN A 2 17.80 -4.47 16.14
C ASN A 2 18.60 -3.69 15.07
N ALA A 3 17.99 -2.80 14.35
CA ALA A 3 18.65 -1.96 13.35
C ALA A 3 19.14 -0.61 13.90
N VAL A 4 18.80 -0.27 15.15
CA VAL A 4 19.21 0.99 15.76
C VAL A 4 20.55 0.83 16.45
N LEU A 5 21.59 1.50 15.93
CA LEU A 5 22.98 1.42 16.38
C LEU A 5 23.24 1.80 17.86
N LYS A 6 22.24 2.30 18.58
CA LYS A 6 22.35 2.79 19.97
C LYS A 6 21.28 2.23 20.92
N GLY A 7 20.52 1.21 20.51
CA GLY A 7 19.50 0.60 21.37
C GLY A 7 20.15 -0.36 22.40
N SER A 8 19.55 -0.46 23.59
CA SER A 8 20.00 -1.37 24.66
C SER A 8 19.93 -2.86 24.25
N LEU A 9 19.16 -3.20 23.22
CA LEU A 9 19.01 -4.55 22.67
C LEU A 9 19.67 -4.69 21.28
N TYR A 10 20.63 -3.85 20.95
CA TYR A 10 21.32 -3.90 19.66
C TYR A 10 22.11 -5.21 19.53
N CYS A 11 21.71 -6.02 18.55
CA CYS A 11 22.39 -7.24 18.17
C CYS A 11 22.40 -7.38 16.65
N ARG A 12 23.48 -6.95 16.00
CA ARG A 12 23.61 -6.96 14.55
C ARG A 12 23.47 -8.37 13.93
N PRO A 13 24.09 -9.42 14.49
CA PRO A 13 23.89 -10.78 13.97
C PRO A 13 22.43 -11.21 14.00
N LEU A 14 21.72 -10.96 15.09
CA LEU A 14 20.29 -11.31 15.20
C LEU A 14 19.42 -10.56 14.16
N GLY A 15 19.67 -9.26 13.96
CA GLY A 15 19.01 -8.50 12.90
C GLY A 15 19.30 -9.06 11.51
N GLY A 16 20.52 -9.55 11.27
CA GLY A 16 20.91 -10.23 10.04
C GLY A 16 20.13 -11.54 9.80
N ILE A 17 19.99 -12.36 10.84
CA ILE A 17 19.23 -13.63 10.78
C ILE A 17 17.75 -13.32 10.47
N VAL A 18 17.11 -12.43 11.21
CA VAL A 18 15.69 -12.08 11.00
C VAL A 18 15.43 -11.62 9.55
N THR A 19 16.32 -10.81 8.99
CA THR A 19 16.17 -10.37 7.60
C THR A 19 16.50 -11.46 6.58
N ALA A 20 17.36 -12.42 6.90
CA ALA A 20 17.64 -13.57 6.04
C ALA A 20 16.44 -14.51 5.97
N GLU A 21 15.83 -14.84 7.11
CA GLU A 21 14.62 -15.66 7.21
C GLU A 21 13.45 -15.00 6.48
N GLY A 22 13.27 -13.68 6.66
CA GLY A 22 12.24 -12.94 5.91
C GLY A 22 12.43 -13.01 4.39
N ARG A 23 13.67 -12.92 3.89
CA ARG A 23 13.96 -13.09 2.45
C ARG A 23 13.71 -14.51 1.97
N ALA A 24 14.06 -15.52 2.78
CA ALA A 24 13.79 -16.91 2.44
C ALA A 24 12.28 -17.18 2.34
N ALA A 25 11.49 -16.66 3.28
CA ALA A 25 10.04 -16.75 3.23
C ALA A 25 9.44 -16.08 1.99
N ILE A 26 9.89 -14.87 1.63
CA ILE A 26 9.46 -14.19 0.38
C ILE A 26 9.83 -15.02 -0.85
N ALA A 27 11.02 -15.59 -0.91
CA ALA A 27 11.43 -16.45 -2.02
C ALA A 27 10.54 -17.70 -2.13
N ALA A 28 10.18 -18.32 -1.00
CA ALA A 28 9.26 -19.46 -0.98
C ALA A 28 7.86 -19.09 -1.52
N ILE A 29 7.33 -17.91 -1.14
CA ILE A 29 6.06 -17.40 -1.67
C ILE A 29 6.16 -17.20 -3.19
N GLN A 30 7.22 -16.58 -3.68
CA GLN A 30 7.42 -16.36 -5.12
C GLN A 30 7.51 -17.66 -5.90
N ALA A 31 8.20 -18.68 -5.37
CA ALA A 31 8.31 -19.98 -5.96
C ALA A 31 6.96 -20.71 -6.06
N GLU A 32 6.13 -20.62 -5.03
CA GLU A 32 4.78 -21.19 -5.01
C GLU A 32 3.85 -20.48 -6.01
N VAL A 33 3.90 -19.14 -6.04
CA VAL A 33 3.11 -18.32 -6.98
C VAL A 33 3.51 -18.62 -8.44
N ALA A 34 4.79 -18.83 -8.71
CA ALA A 34 5.27 -19.17 -10.06
C ALA A 34 4.72 -20.49 -10.61
N GLN A 35 4.25 -21.39 -9.76
CA GLN A 35 3.61 -22.64 -10.17
C GLN A 35 2.13 -22.46 -10.53
N LEU A 36 1.51 -21.34 -10.23
CA LEU A 36 0.10 -21.08 -10.51
C LEU A 36 -0.09 -20.59 -11.95
N PRO A 37 -0.93 -21.25 -12.76
CA PRO A 37 -1.20 -20.82 -14.12
C PRO A 37 -1.78 -19.40 -14.18
N GLY A 38 -1.13 -18.51 -14.92
CA GLY A 38 -1.56 -17.13 -15.12
C GLY A 38 -1.31 -16.21 -13.93
N ALA A 39 -0.51 -16.65 -12.94
CA ALA A 39 -0.10 -15.80 -11.83
C ALA A 39 1.18 -15.03 -12.20
N GLU A 40 1.25 -13.78 -11.73
CA GLU A 40 2.40 -12.90 -11.92
C GLU A 40 2.63 -12.13 -10.62
N VAL A 41 3.86 -12.15 -10.09
CA VAL A 41 4.22 -11.31 -8.94
C VAL A 41 4.35 -9.86 -9.39
N VAL A 42 3.52 -8.99 -8.87
CA VAL A 42 3.43 -7.56 -9.23
C VAL A 42 4.30 -6.71 -8.32
N ALA A 43 4.27 -7.00 -7.01
CA ALA A 43 4.99 -6.23 -6.02
C ALA A 43 5.28 -7.05 -4.76
N GLY A 44 6.23 -6.59 -3.96
CA GLY A 44 6.50 -7.10 -2.62
C GLY A 44 6.91 -5.96 -1.70
N ASP A 45 6.57 -6.09 -0.44
CA ASP A 45 6.97 -5.13 0.57
C ASP A 45 7.36 -5.89 1.85
N THR A 46 8.59 -5.75 2.26
CA THR A 46 9.25 -6.26 3.48
C THR A 46 8.84 -7.69 3.90
N ASP A 47 7.53 -7.94 4.12
CA ASP A 47 6.93 -9.17 4.65
C ASP A 47 5.68 -9.61 3.88
N SER A 48 5.42 -9.03 2.71
CA SER A 48 4.26 -9.35 1.89
C SER A 48 4.61 -9.50 0.41
N VAL A 49 3.84 -10.33 -0.30
CA VAL A 49 3.91 -10.50 -1.76
C VAL A 49 2.53 -10.25 -2.35
N MET A 50 2.49 -9.44 -3.40
CA MET A 50 1.29 -9.16 -4.18
C MET A 50 1.45 -9.79 -5.55
N PHE A 51 0.48 -10.61 -5.93
CA PHE A 51 0.48 -11.27 -7.23
C PHE A 51 -0.87 -11.10 -7.93
N LYS A 52 -0.81 -11.01 -9.25
CA LYS A 52 -1.96 -10.90 -10.13
C LYS A 52 -2.41 -12.29 -10.56
N LEU A 53 -3.72 -12.48 -10.65
CA LEU A 53 -4.36 -13.68 -11.20
C LEU A 53 -5.26 -13.25 -12.36
N ALA A 54 -4.81 -13.44 -13.60
CA ALA A 54 -5.59 -13.05 -14.76
C ALA A 54 -6.84 -13.94 -14.94
N GLY A 55 -8.00 -13.32 -15.26
CA GLY A 55 -9.22 -14.03 -15.61
C GLY A 55 -9.89 -14.79 -14.44
N ARG A 56 -9.55 -14.48 -13.19
CA ARG A 56 -10.14 -15.10 -12.01
C ARG A 56 -11.17 -14.20 -11.35
N THR A 57 -12.19 -14.80 -10.78
CA THR A 57 -13.18 -14.12 -9.92
C THR A 57 -12.57 -13.81 -8.56
N LEU A 58 -13.20 -12.90 -7.79
CA LEU A 58 -12.79 -12.60 -6.41
C LEU A 58 -12.72 -13.84 -5.53
N ALA A 59 -13.74 -14.71 -5.62
CA ALA A 59 -13.79 -15.94 -4.82
C ALA A 59 -12.66 -16.91 -5.17
N GLU A 60 -12.34 -17.07 -6.47
CA GLU A 60 -11.21 -17.88 -6.91
C GLU A 60 -9.88 -17.29 -6.46
N ALA A 61 -9.72 -15.98 -6.55
CA ALA A 61 -8.50 -15.29 -6.12
C ALA A 61 -8.28 -15.45 -4.61
N GLU A 62 -9.33 -15.33 -3.80
CA GLU A 62 -9.29 -15.57 -2.36
C GLU A 62 -8.92 -17.03 -2.05
N ALA A 63 -9.56 -17.99 -2.71
CA ALA A 63 -9.29 -19.42 -2.51
C ALA A 63 -7.83 -19.76 -2.87
N MET A 64 -7.32 -19.22 -3.99
CA MET A 64 -5.93 -19.41 -4.40
C MET A 64 -4.95 -18.75 -3.45
N GLY A 65 -5.24 -17.53 -2.99
CA GLY A 65 -4.42 -16.83 -1.98
C GLY A 65 -4.32 -17.62 -0.67
N LYS A 66 -5.44 -18.17 -0.18
CA LYS A 66 -5.47 -19.04 1.01
C LYS A 66 -4.68 -20.34 0.78
N LYS A 67 -4.79 -20.93 -0.40
CA LYS A 67 -4.03 -22.14 -0.76
C LYS A 67 -2.52 -21.89 -0.73
N VAL A 68 -2.06 -20.79 -1.36
CA VAL A 68 -0.63 -20.40 -1.33
C VAL A 68 -0.18 -20.15 0.10
N ALA A 69 -0.96 -19.44 0.90
CA ALA A 69 -0.63 -19.18 2.30
C ALA A 69 -0.46 -20.47 3.11
N ALA A 70 -1.36 -21.44 2.94
CA ALA A 70 -1.30 -22.73 3.62
C ALA A 70 -0.10 -23.57 3.17
N SER A 71 0.16 -23.66 1.84
CA SER A 71 1.29 -24.40 1.26
C SER A 71 2.63 -23.87 1.76
N VAL A 72 2.84 -22.55 1.67
CA VAL A 72 4.09 -21.92 2.13
C VAL A 72 4.26 -22.06 3.65
N THR A 73 3.19 -21.90 4.44
CA THR A 73 3.25 -22.11 5.89
C THR A 73 3.67 -23.54 6.24
N ALA A 74 3.14 -24.53 5.52
CA ALA A 74 3.51 -25.93 5.72
C ALA A 74 4.99 -26.17 5.38
N ALA A 75 5.49 -25.63 4.27
CA ALA A 75 6.89 -25.72 3.87
C ALA A 75 7.82 -25.05 4.90
N LEU A 76 7.52 -23.85 5.35
CA LEU A 76 8.32 -23.15 6.36
C LEU A 76 8.40 -23.92 7.68
N ARG A 77 7.29 -24.54 8.11
CA ARG A 77 7.27 -25.38 9.32
C ARG A 77 8.07 -26.67 9.18
N ALA A 78 8.07 -27.27 7.99
CA ALA A 78 8.88 -28.43 7.69
C ALA A 78 10.40 -28.12 7.74
N ASP A 79 10.78 -26.90 7.36
CA ASP A 79 12.16 -26.42 7.43
C ASP A 79 12.56 -25.90 8.83
N GLY A 80 11.71 -26.08 9.86
CA GLY A 80 12.01 -25.72 11.23
C GLY A 80 11.54 -24.33 11.66
N ALA A 81 10.96 -23.54 10.77
CA ALA A 81 10.40 -22.22 11.10
C ALA A 81 8.99 -22.31 11.72
N HIS A 82 8.85 -23.05 12.81
CA HIS A 82 7.56 -23.41 13.40
C HIS A 82 6.69 -22.22 13.83
N ALA A 83 7.30 -21.08 14.16
CA ALA A 83 6.60 -19.86 14.56
C ALA A 83 6.20 -18.96 13.39
N MET A 84 6.63 -19.28 12.14
CA MET A 84 6.27 -18.49 10.98
C MET A 84 4.95 -18.97 10.36
N GLU A 85 4.11 -18.01 10.03
CA GLU A 85 2.84 -18.26 9.36
C GLU A 85 2.64 -17.21 8.27
N LEU A 86 2.28 -17.66 7.07
CA LEU A 86 1.82 -16.80 6.01
C LEU A 86 0.29 -16.77 6.04
N ALA A 87 -0.30 -15.57 6.05
CA ALA A 87 -1.74 -15.37 6.00
C ALA A 87 -2.16 -14.74 4.67
N TYR A 88 -3.31 -15.16 4.14
CA TYR A 88 -4.02 -14.40 3.13
C TYR A 88 -4.71 -13.21 3.78
N GLU A 89 -4.34 -12.01 3.40
CA GLU A 89 -4.92 -10.80 3.99
C GLU A 89 -6.13 -10.28 3.21
N LYS A 90 -6.00 -10.15 1.88
CA LYS A 90 -6.98 -9.46 1.04
C LYS A 90 -6.77 -9.70 -0.44
N THR A 91 -7.82 -9.46 -1.22
CA THR A 91 -7.74 -9.22 -2.67
C THR A 91 -7.88 -7.73 -2.94
N MET A 92 -7.10 -7.22 -3.88
CA MET A 92 -7.10 -5.82 -4.32
C MET A 92 -7.69 -5.75 -5.73
N LEU A 93 -9.00 -5.41 -5.85
CA LEU A 93 -9.69 -5.39 -7.14
C LEU A 93 -10.78 -4.31 -7.15
N PRO A 94 -10.74 -3.36 -8.08
CA PRO A 94 -9.61 -3.02 -8.94
C PRO A 94 -8.40 -2.46 -8.18
N SER A 95 -7.24 -2.39 -8.84
CA SER A 95 -6.03 -1.84 -8.25
C SER A 95 -5.16 -1.11 -9.29
N VAL A 96 -4.52 -0.02 -8.88
CA VAL A 96 -3.59 0.77 -9.67
C VAL A 96 -2.28 0.92 -8.91
N PHE A 97 -1.19 0.43 -9.50
CA PHE A 97 0.17 0.58 -8.97
C PHE A 97 0.91 1.65 -9.76
N VAL A 98 1.28 2.72 -9.08
CA VAL A 98 2.02 3.86 -9.68
C VAL A 98 3.53 3.67 -9.54
N ALA A 99 3.95 3.21 -8.35
CA ALA A 99 5.34 2.95 -8.04
C ALA A 99 5.43 2.01 -6.82
N LYS A 100 6.64 1.60 -6.47
CA LYS A 100 6.90 0.86 -5.23
C LYS A 100 6.37 1.66 -4.03
N LYS A 101 5.53 1.04 -3.21
CA LYS A 101 4.86 1.66 -2.05
C LYS A 101 3.92 2.82 -2.41
N ALA A 102 3.51 2.95 -3.67
CA ALA A 102 2.59 3.99 -4.13
C ALA A 102 1.51 3.36 -5.02
N TYR A 103 0.35 3.05 -4.45
CA TYR A 103 -0.76 2.36 -5.12
C TYR A 103 -2.09 2.65 -4.45
N ALA A 104 -3.17 2.50 -5.22
CA ALA A 104 -4.56 2.58 -4.74
C ALA A 104 -5.34 1.35 -5.18
N TYR A 105 -6.32 0.94 -4.40
CA TYR A 105 -7.14 -0.24 -4.67
C TYR A 105 -8.45 -0.25 -3.91
N VAL A 106 -9.40 -1.06 -4.37
CA VAL A 106 -10.53 -1.48 -3.56
C VAL A 106 -10.14 -2.77 -2.83
N CYS A 107 -10.18 -2.70 -1.52
CA CYS A 107 -9.81 -3.80 -0.62
C CYS A 107 -11.00 -4.75 -0.43
N HIS A 108 -10.79 -6.01 -0.76
CA HIS A 108 -11.72 -7.11 -0.42
C HIS A 108 -11.02 -8.02 0.59
N ALA A 109 -11.38 -7.89 1.86
CA ALA A 109 -10.85 -8.71 2.95
C ALA A 109 -11.98 -9.56 3.56
N PRO A 110 -11.68 -10.77 4.05
CA PRO A 110 -12.66 -11.64 4.66
C PRO A 110 -13.44 -10.94 5.78
N GLY A 111 -14.78 -11.03 5.73
CA GLY A 111 -15.65 -10.44 6.75
C GLY A 111 -15.76 -8.91 6.77
N LYS A 112 -15.22 -8.20 5.76
CA LYS A 112 -15.27 -6.74 5.65
C LYS A 112 -15.98 -6.30 4.38
N LEU A 113 -16.64 -5.15 4.42
CA LEU A 113 -17.14 -4.49 3.22
C LEU A 113 -15.98 -3.97 2.37
N PRO A 114 -16.15 -3.96 1.03
CA PRO A 114 -15.17 -3.36 0.14
C PRO A 114 -14.89 -1.90 0.50
N ALA A 115 -13.62 -1.52 0.56
CA ALA A 115 -13.21 -0.18 0.92
C ALA A 115 -12.08 0.33 0.03
N HIS A 116 -12.14 1.61 -0.36
CA HIS A 116 -11.04 2.29 -1.05
C HIS A 116 -9.84 2.49 -0.11
N VAL A 117 -8.68 2.09 -0.55
CA VAL A 117 -7.42 2.22 0.19
C VAL A 117 -6.36 2.83 -0.71
N SER A 118 -5.64 3.81 -0.19
CA SER A 118 -4.47 4.42 -0.83
C SER A 118 -3.24 4.24 0.02
N MET A 119 -2.11 3.94 -0.60
CA MET A 119 -0.81 3.76 0.05
C MET A 119 0.23 4.63 -0.65
N GLY A 120 0.96 5.44 0.13
CA GLY A 120 2.10 6.24 -0.36
C GLY A 120 1.80 7.31 -1.41
N LEU A 121 0.55 7.45 -1.85
CA LEU A 121 0.10 8.47 -2.79
C LEU A 121 -0.08 9.84 -2.10
N MET A 122 -0.21 10.90 -2.89
CA MET A 122 -0.33 12.27 -2.38
C MET A 122 -1.54 12.45 -1.47
N SER A 123 -2.65 11.75 -1.71
CA SER A 123 -3.83 11.68 -0.84
C SER A 123 -3.53 11.26 0.60
N LYS A 124 -2.45 10.48 0.83
CA LYS A 124 -2.04 9.99 2.17
C LYS A 124 -0.84 10.72 2.76
N LYS A 125 -0.15 11.56 2.02
CA LYS A 125 1.01 12.28 2.55
C LYS A 125 0.58 13.34 3.57
N ARG A 126 1.21 13.36 4.74
CA ARG A 126 0.89 14.29 5.84
C ARG A 126 1.04 15.75 5.45
N GLY A 127 1.97 16.05 4.54
CA GLY A 127 2.24 17.42 4.10
C GLY A 127 1.39 17.90 2.93
N THR A 128 0.36 17.15 2.49
CA THR A 128 -0.55 17.60 1.44
C THR A 128 -1.74 18.32 2.09
N ALA A 129 -2.07 19.51 1.62
CA ALA A 129 -3.25 20.24 2.09
C ALA A 129 -4.55 19.50 1.78
N ALA A 130 -5.59 19.71 2.60
CA ALA A 130 -6.85 18.96 2.52
C ALA A 130 -7.47 19.02 1.13
N LEU A 131 -7.59 20.21 0.56
CA LEU A 131 -8.16 20.44 -0.78
C LEU A 131 -7.49 19.58 -1.86
N PHE A 132 -6.15 19.47 -1.83
CA PHE A 132 -5.43 18.65 -2.80
C PHE A 132 -5.56 17.16 -2.51
N LYS A 133 -5.71 16.76 -1.23
CA LYS A 133 -5.97 15.36 -0.89
C LYS A 133 -7.28 14.87 -1.49
N ASP A 134 -8.32 15.67 -1.37
CA ASP A 134 -9.66 15.33 -1.89
C ASP A 134 -9.61 15.18 -3.41
N ALA A 135 -8.98 16.11 -4.12
CA ALA A 135 -8.78 16.02 -5.56
C ALA A 135 -7.99 14.76 -5.98
N PHE A 136 -6.96 14.36 -5.22
CA PHE A 136 -6.23 13.11 -5.46
C PHE A 136 -7.09 11.87 -5.21
N ILE A 137 -7.91 11.88 -4.17
CA ILE A 137 -8.84 10.78 -3.87
C ILE A 137 -9.87 10.62 -4.99
N ASP A 138 -10.37 11.71 -5.54
CA ASP A 138 -11.32 11.69 -6.65
C ASP A 138 -10.69 11.15 -7.94
N CYS A 139 -9.44 11.52 -8.23
CA CYS A 139 -8.68 10.90 -9.32
C CYS A 139 -8.50 9.39 -9.07
N GLU A 140 -8.07 8.98 -7.89
CA GLU A 140 -7.88 7.57 -7.55
C GLU A 140 -9.18 6.77 -7.70
N ARG A 141 -10.30 7.30 -7.22
CA ARG A 141 -11.62 6.69 -7.35
C ARG A 141 -12.06 6.54 -8.80
N ALA A 142 -11.86 7.57 -9.61
CA ALA A 142 -12.20 7.52 -11.02
C ALA A 142 -11.43 6.42 -11.75
N TYR A 143 -10.12 6.24 -11.47
CA TYR A 143 -9.34 5.14 -12.03
C TYR A 143 -9.78 3.76 -11.56
N LEU A 144 -10.32 3.64 -10.35
CA LEU A 144 -10.74 2.38 -9.77
C LEU A 144 -12.18 1.99 -10.15
N LEU A 145 -13.02 2.95 -10.62
CA LEU A 145 -14.41 2.66 -10.97
C LEU A 145 -14.55 1.79 -12.22
N ASP A 146 -13.68 1.98 -13.21
CA ASP A 146 -13.69 1.15 -14.42
C ASP A 146 -12.30 1.04 -15.06
N PRO A 147 -11.42 0.21 -14.50
CA PRO A 147 -10.04 0.08 -15.00
C PRO A 147 -9.95 -0.56 -16.38
N ALA A 148 -10.98 -1.28 -16.85
CA ALA A 148 -10.97 -1.97 -18.15
C ALA A 148 -11.29 -1.03 -19.32
N SER A 149 -12.01 0.05 -19.07
CA SER A 149 -12.42 1.02 -20.09
C SER A 149 -11.54 2.27 -20.17
N PHE A 150 -10.52 2.40 -19.31
CA PHE A 150 -9.65 3.56 -19.30
C PHE A 150 -8.66 3.58 -20.46
N SER A 151 -9.02 4.28 -21.52
CA SER A 151 -8.07 4.72 -22.54
C SER A 151 -7.22 5.91 -22.04
N ALA A 152 -6.12 6.22 -22.74
CA ALA A 152 -5.33 7.42 -22.45
C ALA A 152 -6.15 8.73 -22.54
N ALA A 153 -7.21 8.73 -23.37
CA ALA A 153 -8.13 9.85 -23.48
C ALA A 153 -9.01 10.00 -22.24
N ASP A 154 -9.49 8.88 -21.67
CA ASP A 154 -10.29 8.88 -20.45
C ASP A 154 -9.47 9.33 -19.24
N VAL A 155 -8.21 8.88 -19.13
CA VAL A 155 -7.25 9.37 -18.13
C VAL A 155 -7.15 10.90 -18.19
N ARG A 156 -6.93 11.44 -19.40
CA ARG A 156 -6.83 12.89 -19.59
C ARG A 156 -8.14 13.60 -19.22
N ARG A 157 -9.28 13.03 -19.61
CA ARG A 157 -10.60 13.58 -19.29
C ARG A 157 -10.85 13.66 -17.80
N VAL A 158 -10.55 12.61 -17.06
CA VAL A 158 -10.68 12.58 -15.59
C VAL A 158 -9.80 13.63 -14.94
N HIS A 159 -8.53 13.74 -15.37
CA HIS A 159 -7.62 14.77 -14.86
C HIS A 159 -8.16 16.19 -15.11
N LEU A 160 -8.68 16.46 -16.30
CA LEU A 160 -9.24 17.77 -16.63
C LEU A 160 -10.49 18.10 -15.80
N LEU A 161 -11.35 17.13 -15.55
CA LEU A 161 -12.54 17.31 -14.70
C LEU A 161 -12.12 17.64 -13.26
N VAL A 162 -11.21 16.83 -12.68
CA VAL A 162 -10.72 17.07 -11.32
C VAL A 162 -10.00 18.41 -11.20
N LEU A 163 -9.18 18.78 -12.19
CA LEU A 163 -8.51 20.08 -12.21
C LEU A 163 -9.49 21.25 -12.32
N ARG A 164 -10.57 21.10 -13.08
CA ARG A 164 -11.61 22.11 -13.20
C ARG A 164 -12.39 22.29 -11.89
N ASP A 165 -12.75 21.17 -11.23
CA ASP A 165 -13.43 21.21 -9.96
C ASP A 165 -12.53 21.79 -8.86
N LEU A 166 -11.23 21.46 -8.90
CA LEU A 166 -10.23 22.06 -8.04
C LEU A 166 -10.12 23.58 -8.27
N GLU A 167 -10.04 24.04 -9.52
CA GLU A 167 -9.98 25.46 -9.86
C GLU A 167 -11.20 26.22 -9.33
N GLN A 168 -12.41 25.66 -9.48
CA GLN A 168 -13.62 26.25 -8.91
C GLN A 168 -13.59 26.30 -7.40
N SER A 169 -13.09 25.25 -6.75
CA SER A 169 -12.93 25.18 -5.30
C SER A 169 -11.90 26.18 -4.77
N LEU A 170 -10.84 26.46 -5.55
CA LEU A 170 -9.82 27.44 -5.19
C LEU A 170 -10.38 28.85 -5.01
N ALA A 171 -11.39 29.22 -5.80
CA ALA A 171 -12.00 30.55 -5.75
C ALA A 171 -12.79 30.81 -4.46
N THR A 172 -13.23 29.75 -3.77
CA THR A 172 -14.09 29.85 -2.58
C THR A 172 -13.48 29.20 -1.34
N ALA A 173 -12.32 28.55 -1.47
CA ALA A 173 -11.67 27.84 -0.39
C ALA A 173 -11.14 28.79 0.67
N SER A 174 -11.34 28.44 1.95
CA SER A 174 -10.75 29.17 3.05
C SER A 174 -9.23 28.96 3.12
N PRO A 175 -8.47 29.88 3.74
CA PRO A 175 -7.02 29.73 3.88
C PRO A 175 -6.61 28.40 4.56
N GLU A 176 -7.44 27.88 5.46
CA GLU A 176 -7.21 26.63 6.18
C GLU A 176 -7.19 25.41 5.24
N ALA A 177 -7.96 25.46 4.13
CA ALA A 177 -7.99 24.40 3.12
C ALA A 177 -6.62 24.21 2.45
N PHE A 178 -5.80 25.25 2.41
CA PHE A 178 -4.43 25.24 1.89
C PHE A 178 -3.39 24.94 2.97
N ALA A 179 -3.78 24.98 4.24
CA ALA A 179 -2.84 24.80 5.33
C ALA A 179 -2.23 23.39 5.30
N LYS A 180 -0.91 23.36 5.35
CA LYS A 180 -0.17 22.12 5.55
C LYS A 180 -0.22 21.76 7.02
N PRO A 181 -0.86 20.65 7.43
CA PRO A 181 -0.86 20.23 8.81
C PRO A 181 0.57 19.88 9.24
N THR A 182 1.15 20.73 10.05
CA THR A 182 2.46 20.51 10.65
C THR A 182 2.26 20.30 12.14
N PRO A 183 2.59 19.13 12.71
CA PRO A 183 2.51 18.95 14.15
C PRO A 183 3.42 19.95 14.83
N PRO A 184 2.98 20.59 15.93
CA PRO A 184 3.81 21.51 16.67
C PRO A 184 5.06 20.78 17.18
N LYS A 185 6.20 21.43 17.07
CA LYS A 185 7.42 20.94 17.70
C LYS A 185 7.32 21.17 19.21
N PRO A 186 8.00 20.36 20.04
CA PRO A 186 8.17 20.68 21.46
C PRO A 186 8.72 22.09 21.60
N GLU A 187 8.25 22.83 22.60
CA GLU A 187 8.60 24.26 22.82
C GLU A 187 10.11 24.50 22.82
N ALA A 188 10.87 23.60 23.43
CA ALA A 188 12.33 23.63 23.45
C ALA A 188 13.02 23.51 22.06
N ALA A 189 12.27 23.17 21.01
CA ALA A 189 12.78 23.08 19.65
C ALA A 189 12.60 24.37 18.83
N TYR A 190 11.95 25.38 19.37
CA TYR A 190 11.82 26.69 18.75
C TYR A 190 13.00 27.58 19.14
N ALA A 191 13.56 28.28 18.16
CA ALA A 191 14.62 29.25 18.46
C ALA A 191 14.03 30.44 19.27
N PRO A 192 14.81 31.05 20.21
CA PRO A 192 14.32 32.09 21.12
C PRO A 192 13.67 33.32 20.44
N HIS A 193 14.01 33.59 19.17
CA HIS A 193 13.47 34.76 18.45
C HIS A 193 12.07 34.53 17.85
N TYR A 194 11.48 33.36 18.01
CA TYR A 194 10.10 33.09 17.60
C TYR A 194 9.09 33.36 18.73
N HIS A 195 9.56 33.82 19.89
CA HIS A 195 8.73 34.15 21.07
C HIS A 195 8.51 35.65 21.26
N ALA A 196 8.76 36.48 20.23
CA ALA A 196 8.55 37.90 20.26
C ALA A 196 7.27 38.30 19.51
#